data_315154af1af70c97c62d24fc7147d5f3
#
_entry.id   315154af1af70c97c62d24fc7147d5f3
#
_cell.length_a   1.000
_cell.length_b   1.000
_cell.length_c   1.000
_cell.angle_alpha   90.00
_cell.angle_beta   90.00
_cell.angle_gamma   90.00
#
_symmetry.space_group_name_H-M   'P 1'
#
loop_
_entity.id
_entity.type
_entity.pdbx_description
1 polymer ?
#
loop_
_entity_poly.entity_id
_entity_poly.type
_entity_poly.pdbx_seq_one_letter_code
_entity_poly.pdbx_strand_id
1 'polypeptide(L)'
;LPISFVPEDYWVIRGRFDAAAQVGPTDGEGELAFEAPHATARFKEEAAAKAAMAHIEGAKSARVSAVEKKRRRVAPPVPFNTTSLMAAASAEGLSPARTMRIAESLYMDGYISYPRVDNTVYPSTLDLRETVQTIAGNPAYAPYCKKLLTKGKLTATRGKKETTDHPPIYPTALATPDNLAPADWKLYNLIARRFLATLSDAATVEGTKVTLDVAGEPFVAKGDVLVEPGFRAIYP
;
A
#
# COMPACT_ATOMS: atom_id res chain seq x y z
N LEU A 1 -3.97 -2.69 34.84
CA LEU A 1 -3.06 -1.66 35.35
C LEU A 1 -2.81 -0.66 34.22
N PRO A 2 -2.99 0.65 34.42
CA PRO A 2 -2.59 1.62 33.41
C PRO A 2 -1.07 1.59 33.32
N ILE A 3 -0.54 1.30 32.13
CA ILE A 3 0.89 1.44 31.85
C ILE A 3 1.14 2.95 31.85
N SER A 4 1.87 3.45 32.89
CA SER A 4 2.29 4.83 32.90
C SER A 4 3.30 5.05 31.77
N PHE A 5 2.92 5.88 30.79
CA PHE A 5 3.83 6.32 29.74
C PHE A 5 4.90 7.22 30.38
N VAL A 6 6.16 6.82 30.28
CA VAL A 6 7.30 7.66 30.67
C VAL A 6 7.89 8.22 29.37
N PRO A 7 7.81 9.54 29.14
CA PRO A 7 8.43 10.13 27.96
C PRO A 7 9.96 10.03 28.06
N GLU A 8 10.61 9.64 26.97
CA GLU A 8 12.07 9.65 26.83
C GLU A 8 12.43 10.65 25.74
N ASP A 9 13.36 11.55 26.04
CA ASP A 9 13.93 12.46 25.05
C ASP A 9 14.90 11.71 24.14
N TYR A 10 14.94 12.09 22.88
CA TYR A 10 15.90 11.58 21.91
C TYR A 10 16.21 12.65 20.85
N TRP A 11 17.37 12.52 20.23
CA TRP A 11 17.85 13.41 19.18
C TRP A 11 17.89 12.66 17.85
N VAL A 12 17.55 13.35 16.76
CA VAL A 12 17.58 12.81 15.38
C VAL A 12 18.42 13.74 14.53
N ILE A 13 19.41 13.18 13.84
CA ILE A 13 20.23 13.90 12.87
C ILE A 13 19.74 13.52 11.47
N ARG A 14 19.48 14.54 10.64
CA ARG A 14 19.13 14.38 9.23
C ARG A 14 20.07 15.22 8.38
N GLY A 15 20.63 14.63 7.32
CA GLY A 15 21.42 15.33 6.33
C GLY A 15 20.57 15.59 5.07
N ARG A 16 20.74 16.77 4.48
CA ARG A 16 20.25 17.06 3.14
C ARG A 16 21.43 16.89 2.17
N PHE A 17 21.22 16.13 1.12
CA PHE A 17 22.21 15.77 0.14
C PHE A 17 21.75 16.21 -1.24
N ASP A 18 22.66 16.84 -1.98
CA ASP A 18 22.44 17.17 -3.38
C ASP A 18 23.15 16.11 -4.22
N ALA A 19 22.41 15.38 -5.04
CA ALA A 19 23.03 14.48 -5.99
C ALA A 19 23.61 15.32 -7.13
N ALA A 20 24.93 15.48 -7.16
CA ALA A 20 25.62 16.02 -8.33
C ALA A 20 25.29 15.11 -9.54
N ALA A 21 24.72 15.69 -10.58
CA ALA A 21 24.19 15.00 -11.73
C ALA A 21 25.28 14.22 -12.49
N GLN A 22 25.44 12.94 -12.16
CA GLN A 22 25.96 11.90 -13.04
C GLN A 22 25.01 10.71 -13.08
N VAL A 23 23.73 10.99 -13.12
CA VAL A 23 22.71 10.01 -13.54
C VAL A 23 22.45 10.32 -15.00
N GLY A 24 22.59 9.32 -15.86
CA GLY A 24 22.42 9.45 -17.31
C GLY A 24 21.14 10.16 -17.73
N PRO A 25 20.90 10.40 -19.02
CA PRO A 25 19.94 11.38 -19.51
C PRO A 25 18.54 11.11 -18.97
N THR A 26 18.17 11.79 -17.92
CA THR A 26 16.79 12.01 -17.53
C THR A 26 16.40 13.37 -18.08
N ASP A 27 15.38 13.42 -18.91
CA ASP A 27 14.81 14.63 -19.49
C ASP A 27 14.22 15.54 -18.39
N GLY A 28 15.07 16.20 -17.63
CA GLY A 28 14.69 17.13 -16.57
C GLY A 28 15.91 17.66 -15.82
N GLU A 29 16.26 18.91 -16.06
CA GLU A 29 17.14 19.69 -15.21
C GLU A 29 16.46 19.88 -13.84
N GLY A 30 16.77 19.01 -12.89
CA GLY A 30 16.32 19.08 -11.51
C GLY A 30 17.48 18.70 -10.58
N GLU A 31 17.88 19.62 -9.74
CA GLU A 31 18.71 19.37 -8.59
C GLU A 31 18.00 18.29 -7.73
N LEU A 32 18.48 17.04 -7.77
CA LEU A 32 17.93 15.94 -6.97
C LEU A 32 18.46 16.05 -5.54
N ALA A 33 17.88 16.96 -4.78
CA ALA A 33 18.09 17.03 -3.34
C ALA A 33 17.25 15.95 -2.63
N PHE A 34 17.83 15.22 -1.72
CA PHE A 34 17.13 14.26 -0.87
C PHE A 34 17.59 14.34 0.59
N GLU A 35 16.74 13.92 1.49
CA GLU A 35 17.08 13.82 2.90
C GLU A 35 17.38 12.37 3.29
N ALA A 36 18.40 12.17 4.11
CA ALA A 36 18.69 10.89 4.73
C ALA A 36 18.93 11.07 6.24
N PRO A 37 18.34 10.22 7.08
CA PRO A 37 18.63 10.18 8.50
C PRO A 37 20.01 9.57 8.75
N HIS A 38 20.63 9.95 9.85
CA HIS A 38 21.80 9.27 10.40
C HIS A 38 21.47 7.78 10.67
N ALA A 39 22.45 6.89 10.52
CA ALA A 39 22.25 5.45 10.74
C ALA A 39 21.77 5.13 12.17
N THR A 40 22.21 5.90 13.17
CA THR A 40 21.62 5.92 14.51
C THR A 40 20.32 6.68 14.46
N ALA A 41 19.20 5.96 14.32
CA ALA A 41 17.88 6.54 14.11
C ALA A 41 17.44 7.47 15.26
N ARG A 42 17.90 7.19 16.49
CA ARG A 42 17.62 7.96 17.70
C ARG A 42 18.84 7.91 18.62
N PHE A 43 19.40 9.06 18.90
CA PHE A 43 20.43 9.19 19.94
C PHE A 43 19.70 9.36 21.29
N LYS A 44 20.00 8.52 22.25
CA LYS A 44 19.42 8.61 23.61
C LYS A 44 20.15 9.64 24.47
N GLU A 45 21.41 9.90 24.14
CA GLU A 45 22.25 10.85 24.89
C GLU A 45 22.56 12.07 24.03
N GLU A 46 22.30 13.26 24.56
CA GLU A 46 22.55 14.53 23.89
C GLU A 46 24.03 14.68 23.51
N ALA A 47 24.92 14.24 24.38
CA ALA A 47 26.37 14.31 24.16
C ALA A 47 26.80 13.50 22.91
N ALA A 48 26.19 12.33 22.69
CA ALA A 48 26.45 11.50 21.51
C ALA A 48 25.93 12.16 20.22
N ALA A 49 24.76 12.80 20.27
CA ALA A 49 24.25 13.55 19.14
C ALA A 49 25.12 14.77 18.81
N LYS A 50 25.56 15.51 19.82
CA LYS A 50 26.48 16.65 19.65
C LYS A 50 27.85 16.22 19.10
N ALA A 51 28.40 15.10 19.54
CA ALA A 51 29.66 14.55 19.02
C ALA A 51 29.53 14.20 17.54
N ALA A 52 28.47 13.49 17.14
CA ALA A 52 28.20 13.18 15.74
C ALA A 52 28.03 14.46 14.88
N MET A 53 27.31 15.46 15.40
CA MET A 53 27.18 16.76 14.73
C MET A 53 28.53 17.47 14.55
N ALA A 54 29.39 17.45 15.57
CA ALA A 54 30.71 18.06 15.49
C ALA A 54 31.61 17.39 14.42
N HIS A 55 31.51 16.08 14.23
CA HIS A 55 32.24 15.36 13.18
C HIS A 55 31.84 15.78 11.77
N ILE A 56 30.57 16.09 11.53
CA ILE A 56 30.06 16.47 10.21
C ILE A 56 30.08 17.98 9.98
N GLU A 57 30.40 18.77 10.99
CA GLU A 57 30.46 20.23 10.88
C GLU A 57 31.50 20.64 9.81
N GLY A 58 31.03 21.44 8.83
CA GLY A 58 31.89 21.89 7.72
C GLY A 58 32.10 20.86 6.60
N ALA A 59 31.55 19.64 6.72
CA ALA A 59 31.62 18.66 5.62
C ALA A 59 30.85 19.15 4.40
N LYS A 60 31.52 19.18 3.24
CA LYS A 60 30.94 19.66 1.95
C LYS A 60 30.56 18.54 1.00
N SER A 61 30.85 17.30 1.34
CA SER A 61 30.58 16.14 0.50
C SER A 61 30.32 14.89 1.32
N ALA A 62 29.55 13.98 0.75
CA ALA A 62 29.34 12.64 1.27
C ALA A 62 29.85 11.61 0.26
N ARG A 63 30.37 10.50 0.76
CA ARG A 63 30.82 9.38 -0.07
C ARG A 63 29.83 8.23 0.05
N VAL A 64 29.40 7.65 -1.07
CA VAL A 64 28.65 6.40 -1.06
C VAL A 64 29.58 5.27 -0.58
N SER A 65 29.31 4.74 0.61
CA SER A 65 30.09 3.65 1.22
C SER A 65 29.53 2.27 0.93
N ALA A 66 28.20 2.17 0.74
CA ALA A 66 27.55 0.91 0.38
C ALA A 66 26.24 1.16 -0.38
N VAL A 67 25.92 0.23 -1.30
CA VAL A 67 24.63 0.14 -1.99
C VAL A 67 24.14 -1.30 -1.87
N GLU A 68 23.01 -1.48 -1.20
CA GLU A 68 22.37 -2.77 -1.05
C GLU A 68 21.04 -2.77 -1.83
N LYS A 69 20.84 -3.76 -2.71
CA LYS A 69 19.57 -3.95 -3.44
C LYS A 69 18.95 -5.27 -3.04
N LYS A 70 17.65 -5.25 -2.70
CA LYS A 70 16.92 -6.44 -2.32
C LYS A 70 15.53 -6.46 -2.95
N ARG A 71 15.24 -7.51 -3.72
CA ARG A 71 13.90 -7.76 -4.23
C ARG A 71 13.06 -8.46 -3.17
N ARG A 72 11.82 -8.00 -3.03
CA ARG A 72 10.82 -8.61 -2.15
C ARG A 72 9.50 -8.74 -2.87
N ARG A 73 8.80 -9.83 -2.60
CA ARG A 73 7.43 -10.02 -3.04
C ARG A 73 6.48 -9.45 -2.00
N VAL A 74 5.52 -8.67 -2.46
CA VAL A 74 4.43 -8.11 -1.64
C VAL A 74 3.17 -8.88 -2.01
N ALA A 75 2.64 -9.62 -1.05
CA ALA A 75 1.44 -10.42 -1.26
C ALA A 75 0.21 -9.53 -1.56
N PRO A 76 -0.73 -10.01 -2.38
CA PRO A 76 -2.01 -9.34 -2.57
C PRO A 76 -2.76 -9.19 -1.24
N PRO A 77 -3.65 -8.20 -1.14
CA PRO A 77 -4.44 -8.01 0.06
C PRO A 77 -5.44 -9.16 0.26
N VAL A 78 -5.93 -9.32 1.48
CA VAL A 78 -7.01 -10.27 1.79
C VAL A 78 -8.39 -9.66 1.50
N PRO A 79 -9.45 -10.48 1.32
CA PRO A 79 -10.82 -10.01 1.13
C PRO A 79 -11.28 -9.03 2.22
N PHE A 80 -12.15 -8.11 1.86
CA PHE A 80 -12.71 -7.16 2.82
C PHE A 80 -13.70 -7.82 3.78
N ASN A 81 -13.53 -7.52 5.07
CA ASN A 81 -14.60 -7.53 6.06
C ASN A 81 -15.01 -6.09 6.38
N THR A 82 -16.04 -5.90 7.23
CA THR A 82 -16.54 -4.59 7.62
C THR A 82 -15.45 -3.64 8.12
N THR A 83 -14.60 -4.10 9.04
CA THR A 83 -13.56 -3.27 9.66
C THR A 83 -12.52 -2.81 8.63
N SER A 84 -12.03 -3.73 7.80
CA SER A 84 -11.03 -3.39 6.78
C SER A 84 -11.61 -2.53 5.64
N LEU A 85 -12.89 -2.70 5.30
CA LEU A 85 -13.58 -1.81 4.37
C LEU A 85 -13.65 -0.39 4.91
N MET A 86 -14.12 -0.20 6.16
CA MET A 86 -14.18 1.11 6.79
C MET A 86 -12.80 1.79 6.85
N ALA A 87 -11.76 1.04 7.20
CA ALA A 87 -10.39 1.57 7.25
C ALA A 87 -9.90 2.04 5.87
N ALA A 88 -10.11 1.23 4.82
CA ALA A 88 -9.74 1.57 3.45
C ALA A 88 -10.55 2.76 2.91
N ALA A 89 -11.86 2.80 3.17
CA ALA A 89 -12.73 3.90 2.78
C ALA A 89 -12.38 5.22 3.49
N SER A 90 -11.89 5.14 4.75
CA SER A 90 -11.41 6.33 5.48
C SER A 90 -10.19 6.97 4.82
N ALA A 91 -9.28 6.17 4.27
CA ALA A 91 -8.14 6.67 3.51
C ALA A 91 -8.59 7.40 2.22
N GLU A 92 -9.77 7.06 1.70
CA GLU A 92 -10.41 7.72 0.56
C GLU A 92 -11.35 8.88 0.95
N GLY A 93 -11.37 9.27 2.22
CA GLY A 93 -12.15 10.42 2.73
C GLY A 93 -13.61 10.10 3.07
N LEU A 94 -13.98 8.82 3.24
CA LEU A 94 -15.31 8.42 3.71
C LEU A 94 -15.27 8.09 5.21
N SER A 95 -16.07 8.77 6.03
CA SER A 95 -16.18 8.41 7.45
C SER A 95 -16.78 7.01 7.63
N PRO A 96 -16.48 6.29 8.73
CA PRO A 96 -17.02 4.95 8.98
C PRO A 96 -18.56 4.87 8.90
N ALA A 97 -19.26 5.85 9.49
CA ALA A 97 -20.72 5.90 9.45
C ALA A 97 -21.27 6.10 8.02
N ARG A 98 -20.62 6.96 7.21
CA ARG A 98 -20.99 7.18 5.82
C ARG A 98 -20.67 5.94 4.97
N THR A 99 -19.52 5.30 5.19
CA THR A 99 -19.14 4.05 4.52
C THR A 99 -20.19 2.98 4.72
N MET A 100 -20.64 2.75 5.95
CA MET A 100 -21.63 1.71 6.23
C MET A 100 -23.00 2.02 5.64
N ARG A 101 -23.44 3.29 5.66
CA ARG A 101 -24.69 3.69 5.02
C ARG A 101 -24.68 3.43 3.51
N ILE A 102 -23.58 3.80 2.85
CA ILE A 102 -23.41 3.56 1.40
C ILE A 102 -23.34 2.05 1.13
N ALA A 103 -22.58 1.30 1.92
CA ALA A 103 -22.47 -0.15 1.74
C ALA A 103 -23.83 -0.86 1.90
N GLU A 104 -24.66 -0.44 2.85
CA GLU A 104 -26.01 -0.96 3.03
C GLU A 104 -26.93 -0.64 1.82
N SER A 105 -26.85 0.59 1.28
CA SER A 105 -27.55 0.95 0.06
C SER A 105 -27.11 0.09 -1.12
N LEU A 106 -25.79 -0.02 -1.36
CA LEU A 106 -25.25 -0.87 -2.44
C LEU A 106 -25.66 -2.34 -2.31
N TYR A 107 -25.76 -2.85 -1.09
CA TYR A 107 -26.25 -4.20 -0.83
C TYR A 107 -27.75 -4.33 -1.15
N MET A 108 -28.58 -3.41 -0.68
CA MET A 108 -30.02 -3.42 -0.95
C MET A 108 -30.34 -3.31 -2.44
N ASP A 109 -29.49 -2.59 -3.19
CA ASP A 109 -29.59 -2.42 -4.63
C ASP A 109 -28.93 -3.58 -5.43
N GLY A 110 -28.36 -4.58 -4.72
CA GLY A 110 -27.79 -5.78 -5.33
C GLY A 110 -26.40 -5.63 -5.95
N TYR A 111 -25.68 -4.56 -5.65
CA TYR A 111 -24.33 -4.31 -6.23
C TYR A 111 -23.20 -4.99 -5.47
N ILE A 112 -23.36 -5.24 -4.17
CA ILE A 112 -22.36 -5.91 -3.34
C ILE A 112 -22.99 -6.97 -2.43
N SER A 113 -22.17 -7.89 -1.90
CA SER A 113 -22.57 -8.82 -0.85
C SER A 113 -22.83 -8.10 0.48
N TYR A 114 -23.41 -8.80 1.45
CA TYR A 114 -23.77 -8.27 2.76
C TYR A 114 -22.56 -7.61 3.46
N PRO A 115 -22.64 -6.31 3.85
CA PRO A 115 -21.48 -5.56 4.30
C PRO A 115 -21.13 -5.69 5.78
N ARG A 116 -22.03 -6.27 6.61
CA ARG A 116 -21.75 -6.50 8.04
C ARG A 116 -21.24 -7.92 8.26
N VAL A 117 -19.94 -8.11 8.02
CA VAL A 117 -19.30 -9.42 8.04
C VAL A 117 -17.89 -9.32 8.61
N ASP A 118 -17.48 -10.36 9.35
CA ASP A 118 -16.12 -10.46 9.90
C ASP A 118 -15.27 -11.54 9.18
N ASN A 119 -15.80 -12.12 8.12
CA ASN A 119 -15.13 -13.13 7.29
C ASN A 119 -14.10 -12.48 6.34
N THR A 120 -12.96 -13.13 6.18
CA THR A 120 -11.88 -12.72 5.26
C THR A 120 -11.45 -13.87 4.33
N VAL A 121 -12.31 -14.89 4.19
CA VAL A 121 -12.09 -16.06 3.33
C VAL A 121 -13.32 -16.28 2.45
N TYR A 122 -13.15 -16.23 1.13
CA TYR A 122 -14.24 -16.59 0.23
C TYR A 122 -14.56 -18.08 0.33
N PRO A 123 -15.84 -18.45 0.47
CA PRO A 123 -16.24 -19.85 0.50
C PRO A 123 -15.97 -20.53 -0.84
N SER A 124 -15.73 -21.82 -0.82
CA SER A 124 -15.46 -22.62 -2.04
C SER A 124 -16.67 -22.68 -2.99
N THR A 125 -17.86 -22.37 -2.49
CA THR A 125 -19.10 -22.28 -3.27
C THR A 125 -19.25 -21.01 -4.08
N LEU A 126 -18.43 -19.97 -3.80
CA LEU A 126 -18.45 -18.73 -4.57
C LEU A 126 -17.70 -18.94 -5.89
N ASP A 127 -18.40 -18.75 -7.00
CA ASP A 127 -17.77 -18.75 -8.32
C ASP A 127 -17.04 -17.42 -8.56
N LEU A 128 -15.75 -17.44 -8.26
CA LEU A 128 -14.87 -16.27 -8.45
C LEU A 128 -14.75 -15.88 -9.93
N ARG A 129 -14.86 -16.84 -10.84
CA ARG A 129 -14.75 -16.60 -12.28
C ARG A 129 -16.00 -15.88 -12.80
N GLU A 130 -17.18 -16.33 -12.40
CA GLU A 130 -18.44 -15.68 -12.72
C GLU A 130 -18.46 -14.23 -12.21
N THR A 131 -18.02 -14.00 -10.96
CA THR A 131 -17.91 -12.64 -10.41
C THR A 131 -16.97 -11.75 -11.24
N VAL A 132 -15.80 -12.26 -11.64
CA VAL A 132 -14.88 -11.53 -12.53
C VAL A 132 -15.52 -11.22 -13.87
N GLN A 133 -16.27 -12.17 -14.47
CA GLN A 133 -16.97 -11.96 -15.73
C GLN A 133 -18.05 -10.89 -15.61
N THR A 134 -18.82 -10.91 -14.51
CA THR A 134 -19.87 -9.92 -14.23
C THR A 134 -19.31 -8.49 -14.24
N ILE A 135 -18.21 -8.23 -13.57
CA ILE A 135 -17.66 -6.87 -13.49
C ILE A 135 -16.77 -6.49 -14.67
N ALA A 136 -16.43 -7.44 -15.56
CA ALA A 136 -15.62 -7.20 -16.76
C ALA A 136 -16.27 -6.24 -17.77
N GLY A 137 -17.59 -6.04 -17.68
CA GLY A 137 -18.32 -5.04 -18.46
C GLY A 137 -17.92 -3.59 -18.17
N ASN A 138 -17.28 -3.32 -17.04
CA ASN A 138 -16.75 -2.00 -16.74
C ASN A 138 -15.39 -1.80 -17.43
N PRO A 139 -15.24 -0.77 -18.32
CA PRO A 139 -13.99 -0.52 -19.03
C PRO A 139 -12.77 -0.35 -18.13
N ALA A 140 -12.93 0.21 -16.92
CA ALA A 140 -11.85 0.39 -15.97
C ALA A 140 -11.29 -0.94 -15.42
N TYR A 141 -12.10 -2.00 -15.41
CA TYR A 141 -11.69 -3.33 -14.91
C TYR A 141 -11.38 -4.32 -16.01
N ALA A 142 -11.89 -4.09 -17.22
CA ALA A 142 -11.81 -5.02 -18.36
C ALA A 142 -10.39 -5.58 -18.62
N PRO A 143 -9.31 -4.79 -18.64
CA PRO A 143 -7.95 -5.31 -18.86
C PRO A 143 -7.51 -6.29 -17.78
N TYR A 144 -7.85 -6.02 -16.51
CA TYR A 144 -7.50 -6.86 -15.37
C TYR A 144 -8.33 -8.14 -15.35
N CYS A 145 -9.64 -8.03 -15.60
CA CYS A 145 -10.54 -9.18 -15.72
C CYS A 145 -10.09 -10.10 -16.84
N LYS A 146 -9.76 -9.56 -18.02
CA LYS A 146 -9.24 -10.35 -19.14
C LYS A 146 -7.99 -11.13 -18.72
N LYS A 147 -7.03 -10.49 -18.07
CA LYS A 147 -5.81 -11.15 -17.57
C LYS A 147 -6.13 -12.26 -16.55
N LEU A 148 -7.06 -12.03 -15.64
CA LEU A 148 -7.46 -13.04 -14.65
C LEU A 148 -8.15 -14.23 -15.30
N LEU A 149 -9.04 -14.00 -16.28
CA LEU A 149 -9.79 -15.03 -16.98
C LEU A 149 -8.92 -15.94 -17.87
N THR A 150 -7.68 -15.55 -18.20
CA THR A 150 -6.72 -16.46 -18.86
C THR A 150 -6.15 -17.51 -17.93
N LYS A 151 -6.24 -17.32 -16.59
CA LYS A 151 -5.79 -18.32 -15.62
C LYS A 151 -6.74 -19.54 -15.61
N GLY A 152 -6.20 -20.74 -15.51
CA GLY A 152 -7.01 -21.96 -15.46
C GLY A 152 -7.93 -21.98 -14.24
N LYS A 153 -7.36 -21.77 -13.04
CA LYS A 153 -8.09 -21.68 -11.76
C LYS A 153 -7.83 -20.33 -11.10
N LEU A 154 -8.89 -19.65 -10.65
CA LEU A 154 -8.77 -18.47 -9.83
C LEU A 154 -8.69 -18.88 -8.35
N THR A 155 -7.72 -18.36 -7.66
CA THR A 155 -7.53 -18.57 -6.22
C THR A 155 -7.32 -17.22 -5.57
N ALA A 156 -8.20 -16.89 -4.63
CA ALA A 156 -8.07 -15.66 -3.85
C ALA A 156 -7.10 -15.85 -2.67
N THR A 157 -6.53 -14.75 -2.23
CA THR A 157 -5.85 -14.70 -0.94
C THR A 157 -6.82 -15.04 0.19
N ARG A 158 -6.30 -15.59 1.28
CA ARG A 158 -7.07 -15.94 2.47
C ARG A 158 -6.60 -15.09 3.64
N GLY A 159 -7.56 -14.48 4.35
CA GLY A 159 -7.30 -13.86 5.64
C GLY A 159 -7.29 -14.89 6.79
N LYS A 160 -7.20 -14.37 8.01
CA LYS A 160 -7.12 -15.21 9.22
C LYS A 160 -8.50 -15.56 9.81
N LYS A 161 -9.53 -14.77 9.48
CA LYS A 161 -10.89 -14.96 10.01
C LYS A 161 -11.74 -15.67 8.97
N GLU A 162 -12.23 -16.82 9.32
CA GLU A 162 -13.15 -17.62 8.51
C GLU A 162 -14.43 -17.86 9.31
N THR A 163 -15.56 -17.44 8.77
CA THR A 163 -16.90 -17.66 9.33
C THR A 163 -17.80 -18.26 8.27
N THR A 164 -18.87 -18.90 8.68
CA THR A 164 -19.80 -19.61 7.77
C THR A 164 -21.10 -18.87 7.52
N ASP A 165 -21.32 -17.72 8.15
CA ASP A 165 -22.54 -16.93 8.08
C ASP A 165 -22.68 -16.18 6.76
N HIS A 166 -21.68 -15.36 6.42
CA HIS A 166 -21.64 -14.57 5.19
C HIS A 166 -20.24 -14.57 4.56
N PRO A 167 -20.16 -14.52 3.21
CA PRO A 167 -18.88 -14.34 2.54
C PRO A 167 -18.30 -12.94 2.84
N PRO A 168 -16.97 -12.74 2.64
CA PRO A 168 -16.39 -11.41 2.61
C PRO A 168 -17.08 -10.48 1.61
N ILE A 169 -16.89 -9.17 1.76
CA ILE A 169 -17.51 -8.16 0.90
C ILE A 169 -16.88 -8.22 -0.50
N TYR A 170 -17.73 -8.38 -1.54
CA TYR A 170 -17.34 -8.45 -2.94
C TYR A 170 -18.44 -7.90 -3.85
N PRO A 171 -18.14 -7.53 -5.10
CA PRO A 171 -19.15 -7.05 -6.05
C PRO A 171 -20.01 -8.21 -6.56
N THR A 172 -21.34 -8.04 -6.56
CA THR A 172 -22.33 -9.02 -7.03
C THR A 172 -22.95 -8.65 -8.37
N ALA A 173 -22.85 -7.39 -8.79
CA ALA A 173 -23.35 -6.91 -10.07
C ALA A 173 -22.38 -5.90 -10.69
N LEU A 174 -22.53 -5.65 -11.99
CA LEU A 174 -21.81 -4.63 -12.71
C LEU A 174 -22.29 -3.24 -12.31
N ALA A 175 -21.37 -2.35 -11.96
CA ALA A 175 -21.62 -0.92 -11.81
C ALA A 175 -20.60 -0.08 -12.59
N THR A 176 -21.03 1.11 -12.98
CA THR A 176 -20.23 2.13 -13.64
C THR A 176 -20.47 3.49 -12.99
N PRO A 177 -19.63 4.51 -13.23
CA PRO A 177 -19.90 5.86 -12.74
C PRO A 177 -21.25 6.44 -13.18
N ASP A 178 -21.80 5.93 -14.28
CA ASP A 178 -23.04 6.46 -14.88
C ASP A 178 -24.30 5.98 -14.16
N ASN A 179 -24.23 4.84 -13.45
CA ASN A 179 -25.39 4.24 -12.80
C ASN A 179 -25.35 4.30 -11.26
N LEU A 180 -24.33 4.96 -10.69
CA LEU A 180 -24.20 5.17 -9.25
C LEU A 180 -23.91 6.63 -8.93
N ALA A 181 -24.42 7.12 -7.80
CA ALA A 181 -24.01 8.42 -7.28
C ALA A 181 -22.49 8.44 -6.98
N PRO A 182 -21.82 9.60 -7.05
CA PRO A 182 -20.35 9.67 -6.94
C PRO A 182 -19.77 9.03 -5.67
N ALA A 183 -20.45 9.12 -4.54
CA ALA A 183 -19.98 8.52 -3.30
C ALA A 183 -20.20 6.99 -3.28
N ASP A 184 -21.29 6.52 -3.86
CA ASP A 184 -21.64 5.09 -3.96
C ASP A 184 -20.69 4.41 -4.96
N TRP A 185 -20.45 5.05 -6.10
CA TRP A 185 -19.43 4.62 -7.06
C TRP A 185 -18.05 4.52 -6.40
N LYS A 186 -17.65 5.50 -5.60
CA LYS A 186 -16.35 5.51 -4.92
C LYS A 186 -16.17 4.27 -4.04
N LEU A 187 -17.19 3.93 -3.25
CA LEU A 187 -17.15 2.75 -2.38
C LEU A 187 -17.23 1.44 -3.17
N TYR A 188 -18.10 1.37 -4.18
CA TYR A 188 -18.20 0.20 -5.06
C TYR A 188 -16.86 -0.05 -5.78
N ASN A 189 -16.25 0.99 -6.34
CA ASN A 189 -14.96 0.91 -7.03
C ASN A 189 -13.85 0.40 -6.10
N LEU A 190 -13.81 0.85 -4.85
CA LEU A 190 -12.87 0.37 -3.83
C LEU A 190 -13.07 -1.15 -3.57
N ILE A 191 -14.32 -1.61 -3.46
CA ILE A 191 -14.66 -3.01 -3.23
C ILE A 191 -14.28 -3.87 -4.46
N ALA A 192 -14.65 -3.44 -5.66
CA ALA A 192 -14.36 -4.17 -6.89
C ALA A 192 -12.84 -4.30 -7.15
N ARG A 193 -12.09 -3.22 -6.97
CA ARG A 193 -10.62 -3.22 -7.10
C ARG A 193 -9.97 -4.12 -6.06
N ARG A 194 -10.46 -4.11 -4.82
CA ARG A 194 -9.97 -5.02 -3.77
C ARG A 194 -10.26 -6.47 -4.12
N PHE A 195 -11.45 -6.80 -4.60
CA PHE A 195 -11.80 -8.15 -5.04
C PHE A 195 -10.82 -8.64 -6.13
N LEU A 196 -10.62 -7.87 -7.20
CA LEU A 196 -9.68 -8.20 -8.26
C LEU A 196 -8.24 -8.34 -7.76
N ALA A 197 -7.83 -7.51 -6.81
CA ALA A 197 -6.51 -7.58 -6.20
C ALA A 197 -6.29 -8.91 -5.45
N THR A 198 -7.31 -9.42 -4.75
CA THR A 198 -7.20 -10.70 -4.03
C THR A 198 -6.93 -11.90 -4.96
N LEU A 199 -7.27 -11.79 -6.25
CA LEU A 199 -7.10 -12.80 -7.30
C LEU A 199 -5.82 -12.60 -8.12
N SER A 200 -5.15 -11.47 -7.93
CA SER A 200 -3.98 -11.05 -8.72
C SER A 200 -2.68 -11.62 -8.18
N ASP A 201 -1.63 -11.53 -8.98
CA ASP A 201 -0.30 -11.96 -8.57
C ASP A 201 0.31 -10.99 -7.55
N ALA A 202 1.29 -11.47 -6.79
CA ALA A 202 2.07 -10.62 -5.89
C ALA A 202 2.81 -9.55 -6.68
N ALA A 203 3.00 -8.37 -6.07
CA ALA A 203 3.88 -7.35 -6.61
C ALA A 203 5.34 -7.68 -6.26
N THR A 204 6.27 -7.32 -7.15
CA THR A 204 7.72 -7.38 -6.88
C THR A 204 8.26 -5.97 -6.72
N VAL A 205 8.87 -5.69 -5.59
CA VAL A 205 9.47 -4.41 -5.25
C VAL A 205 10.96 -4.61 -5.03
N GLU A 206 11.78 -3.77 -5.66
CA GLU A 206 13.22 -3.69 -5.39
C GLU A 206 13.49 -2.53 -4.44
N GLY A 207 13.88 -2.86 -3.20
CA GLY A 207 14.36 -1.88 -2.23
C GLY A 207 15.84 -1.62 -2.43
N THR A 208 16.21 -0.36 -2.52
CA THR A 208 17.60 0.10 -2.52
C THR A 208 17.90 0.82 -1.22
N LYS A 209 18.98 0.42 -0.55
CA LYS A 209 19.51 1.09 0.63
C LYS A 209 20.91 1.62 0.27
N VAL A 210 21.10 2.90 0.39
CA VAL A 210 22.37 3.58 0.16
C VAL A 210 22.90 4.08 1.49
N THR A 211 24.13 3.69 1.84
CA THR A 211 24.83 4.24 2.99
C THR A 211 25.81 5.30 2.51
N LEU A 212 25.68 6.49 3.06
CA LEU A 212 26.54 7.63 2.82
C LEU A 212 27.44 7.83 4.03
N ASP A 213 28.71 8.06 3.79
CA ASP A 213 29.70 8.44 4.80
C ASP A 213 29.94 9.94 4.70
N VAL A 214 29.73 10.66 5.79
CA VAL A 214 30.01 12.09 5.93
C VAL A 214 31.00 12.26 7.06
N ALA A 215 32.26 12.42 6.74
CA ALA A 215 33.36 12.57 7.71
C ALA A 215 33.37 11.46 8.81
N GLY A 216 33.05 10.21 8.43
CA GLY A 216 33.01 9.06 9.31
C GLY A 216 31.63 8.80 9.93
N GLU A 217 30.65 9.70 9.80
CA GLU A 217 29.30 9.51 10.28
C GLU A 217 28.40 8.93 9.17
N PRO A 218 27.70 7.81 9.42
CA PRO A 218 26.90 7.13 8.41
C PRO A 218 25.48 7.69 8.32
N PHE A 219 25.02 7.96 7.09
CA PHE A 219 23.64 8.31 6.77
C PHE A 219 23.03 7.26 5.85
N VAL A 220 21.72 6.99 5.97
CA VAL A 220 21.05 5.91 5.23
C VAL A 220 19.87 6.45 4.45
N ALA A 221 20.00 6.46 3.13
CA ALA A 221 18.87 6.68 2.23
C ALA A 221 18.22 5.33 1.84
N LYS A 222 16.91 5.31 1.72
CA LYS A 222 16.14 4.14 1.27
C LYS A 222 15.15 4.56 0.21
N GLY A 223 15.02 3.74 -0.83
CA GLY A 223 14.03 3.91 -1.87
C GLY A 223 13.51 2.56 -2.36
N ASP A 224 12.26 2.52 -2.77
CA ASP A 224 11.61 1.32 -3.33
C ASP A 224 11.22 1.61 -4.79
N VAL A 225 11.51 0.66 -5.68
CA VAL A 225 11.06 0.68 -7.07
C VAL A 225 10.13 -0.51 -7.31
N LEU A 226 8.96 -0.24 -7.88
CA LEU A 226 8.02 -1.26 -8.28
C LEU A 226 8.50 -1.92 -9.59
N VAL A 227 8.99 -3.17 -9.50
CA VAL A 227 9.54 -3.92 -10.65
C VAL A 227 8.43 -4.63 -11.41
N GLU A 228 7.57 -5.34 -10.67
CA GLU A 228 6.39 -6.01 -11.21
C GLU A 228 5.18 -5.53 -10.43
N PRO A 229 4.20 -4.88 -11.08
CA PRO A 229 3.08 -4.29 -10.37
C PRO A 229 2.18 -5.33 -9.70
N GLY A 230 1.98 -6.53 -10.30
CA GLY A 230 1.08 -7.51 -9.73
C GLY A 230 -0.30 -6.90 -9.41
N PHE A 231 -0.80 -7.14 -8.19
CA PHE A 231 -2.07 -6.58 -7.71
C PHE A 231 -2.09 -5.05 -7.62
N ARG A 232 -0.93 -4.41 -7.47
CA ARG A 232 -0.82 -2.94 -7.39
C ARG A 232 -1.17 -2.23 -8.68
N ALA A 233 -1.28 -2.96 -9.79
CA ALA A 233 -1.79 -2.39 -11.03
C ALA A 233 -3.27 -1.97 -10.92
N ILE A 234 -4.07 -2.64 -10.08
CA ILE A 234 -5.50 -2.36 -9.88
C ILE A 234 -5.80 -1.76 -8.49
N TYR A 235 -4.98 -2.11 -7.50
CA TYR A 235 -5.18 -1.70 -6.10
C TYR A 235 -3.84 -1.24 -5.53
N PRO A 236 -3.44 0.05 -5.74
CA PRO A 236 -2.15 0.62 -5.34
C PRO A 236 -1.99 0.75 -3.82
#